data_1bfa44ff8b481320fa9ee44df6e35c27
#
_entry.id   1bfa44ff8b481320fa9ee44df6e35c27
#
_cell.length_a   1.000
_cell.length_b   1.000
_cell.length_c   1.000
_cell.angle_alpha   90.00
_cell.angle_beta   90.00
_cell.angle_gamma   90.00
#
_symmetry.space_group_name_H-M   'P 1'
#
loop_
_entity.id
_entity.type
_entity.pdbx_description
1 polymer ?
#
loop_
_entity_poly.entity_id
_entity_poly.type
_entity_poly.pdbx_seq_one_letter_code
_entity_poly.pdbx_strand_id
1 'polypeptide(L)'
;MAGGSENPDSKRNFILQQGLDSPAQESCPVRFSALMFQPRLLGSFILLAVILQSPAIFLVLSGILWWNVIIPRRNLFDVVYNRTLANRPGAVSLDPAPPPRRFAQGMAGSFALAIGMLLLLQLEAAALVLQVLLLAALAALIFGRFCLGSFLYHLLRGRSDFAIGTLPWKS
;
A
#
# COMPACT_ATOMS: atom_id res chain seq x y z
N MET A 1 -22.95 -4.87 20.33
CA MET A 1 -21.82 -4.12 19.76
C MET A 1 -20.60 -5.01 19.85
N ALA A 2 -20.27 -5.73 18.79
CA ALA A 2 -19.17 -6.69 18.76
C ALA A 2 -17.87 -5.91 18.54
N GLY A 3 -17.15 -5.63 19.63
CA GLY A 3 -15.75 -5.25 19.60
C GLY A 3 -14.93 -6.47 19.12
N GLY A 4 -14.75 -6.58 17.81
CA GLY A 4 -13.83 -7.58 17.28
C GLY A 4 -12.46 -7.32 17.89
N SER A 5 -11.95 -8.28 18.64
CA SER A 5 -10.58 -8.26 19.18
C SER A 5 -9.63 -8.14 18.00
N GLU A 6 -9.15 -6.93 17.76
CA GLU A 6 -8.17 -6.67 16.70
C GLU A 6 -6.93 -7.50 17.02
N ASN A 7 -6.74 -8.58 16.28
CA ASN A 7 -5.62 -9.50 16.47
C ASN A 7 -4.29 -8.71 16.36
N PRO A 8 -3.53 -8.54 17.45
CA PRO A 8 -2.28 -7.79 17.47
C PRO A 8 -1.24 -8.41 16.52
N ASP A 9 -1.28 -9.73 16.33
CA ASP A 9 -0.37 -10.45 15.44
C ASP A 9 -0.57 -10.08 13.98
N SER A 10 -1.81 -9.83 13.55
CA SER A 10 -2.10 -9.38 12.19
C SER A 10 -1.47 -8.00 11.88
N LYS A 11 -1.48 -7.07 12.84
CA LYS A 11 -0.82 -5.76 12.66
C LYS A 11 0.70 -5.90 12.61
N ARG A 12 1.26 -6.74 13.47
CA ARG A 12 2.69 -7.05 13.49
C ARG A 12 3.13 -7.72 12.19
N ASN A 13 2.41 -8.75 11.75
CA ASN A 13 2.69 -9.47 10.49
C ASN A 13 2.67 -8.52 9.29
N PHE A 14 1.70 -7.59 9.24
CA PHE A 14 1.66 -6.56 8.21
C PHE A 14 2.92 -5.69 8.21
N ILE A 15 3.38 -5.22 9.38
CA ILE A 15 4.59 -4.38 9.50
C ILE A 15 5.83 -5.14 9.02
N LEU A 16 5.97 -6.41 9.44
CA LEU A 16 7.05 -7.30 9.00
C LEU A 16 7.01 -7.54 7.49
N GLN A 17 5.82 -7.77 6.92
CA GLN A 17 5.63 -7.97 5.48
C GLN A 17 6.07 -6.74 4.68
N GLN A 18 5.89 -5.52 5.22
CA GLN A 18 6.38 -4.29 4.61
C GLN A 18 7.90 -4.14 4.64
N GLY A 19 8.62 -5.05 5.32
CA GLY A 19 10.09 -5.02 5.44
C GLY A 19 10.59 -4.11 6.55
N LEU A 20 9.77 -3.82 7.53
CA LEU A 20 10.14 -3.08 8.74
C LEU A 20 10.43 -4.05 9.88
N ASP A 21 11.32 -3.65 10.79
CA ASP A 21 11.63 -4.44 11.98
C ASP A 21 10.41 -4.59 12.89
N SER A 22 10.40 -5.70 13.66
CA SER A 22 9.33 -5.96 14.62
C SER A 22 9.24 -4.82 15.62
N PRO A 23 8.12 -4.05 15.65
CA PRO A 23 7.97 -2.99 16.62
C PRO A 23 7.81 -3.57 18.03
N ALA A 24 8.23 -2.81 19.04
CA ALA A 24 7.82 -3.10 20.41
C ALA A 24 6.29 -3.13 20.48
N GLN A 25 5.75 -4.00 21.33
CA GLN A 25 4.30 -4.28 21.39
C GLN A 25 3.47 -3.00 21.61
N GLU A 26 3.98 -2.07 22.40
CA GLU A 26 3.36 -0.77 22.70
C GLU A 26 3.30 0.18 21.50
N SER A 27 4.29 0.14 20.60
CA SER A 27 4.38 1.02 19.43
C SER A 27 3.69 0.45 18.16
N CYS A 28 3.30 -0.82 18.19
CA CYS A 28 2.71 -1.52 17.05
C CYS A 28 1.44 -0.85 16.49
N PRO A 29 0.45 -0.43 17.31
CA PRO A 29 -0.78 0.19 16.80
C PRO A 29 -0.53 1.53 16.10
N VAL A 30 0.37 2.33 16.66
CA VAL A 30 0.70 3.68 16.13
C VAL A 30 1.43 3.55 14.80
N ARG A 31 2.43 2.65 14.74
CA ARG A 31 3.20 2.40 13.52
C ARG A 31 2.33 1.81 12.40
N PHE A 32 1.43 0.90 12.74
CA PHE A 32 0.44 0.37 11.80
C PHE A 32 -0.47 1.48 11.24
N SER A 33 -0.99 2.36 12.09
CA SER A 33 -1.83 3.47 11.67
C SER A 33 -1.10 4.43 10.72
N ALA A 34 0.17 4.72 11.01
CA ALA A 34 1.03 5.55 10.16
C ALA A 34 1.24 4.92 8.78
N LEU A 35 1.53 3.60 8.73
CA LEU A 35 1.71 2.88 7.48
C LEU A 35 0.43 2.79 6.65
N MET A 36 -0.74 2.76 7.29
CA MET A 36 -2.04 2.73 6.61
C MET A 36 -2.47 4.07 6.01
N PHE A 37 -1.78 5.16 6.32
CA PHE A 37 -2.09 6.47 5.76
C PHE A 37 -1.99 6.46 4.22
N GLN A 38 -0.87 6.00 3.69
CA GLN A 38 -0.65 5.94 2.24
C GLN A 38 -1.67 5.06 1.50
N PRO A 39 -1.91 3.79 1.89
CA PRO A 39 -2.92 2.95 1.23
C PRO A 39 -4.32 3.56 1.24
N ARG A 40 -4.73 4.16 2.35
CA ARG A 40 -6.05 4.80 2.47
C ARG A 40 -6.19 5.99 1.53
N LEU A 41 -5.19 6.88 1.53
CA LEU A 41 -5.18 8.06 0.68
C LEU A 41 -5.13 7.66 -0.80
N LEU A 42 -4.22 6.74 -1.16
CA LEU A 42 -4.10 6.20 -2.52
C LEU A 42 -5.41 5.52 -2.97
N GLY A 43 -6.02 4.70 -2.10
CA GLY A 43 -7.28 4.02 -2.37
C GLY A 43 -8.43 5.00 -2.66
N SER A 44 -8.49 6.11 -1.91
CA SER A 44 -9.48 7.17 -2.15
C SER A 44 -9.31 7.81 -3.53
N PHE A 45 -8.07 8.12 -3.93
CA PHE A 45 -7.79 8.68 -5.25
C PHE A 45 -8.04 7.69 -6.38
N ILE A 46 -7.70 6.41 -6.20
CA ILE A 46 -7.97 5.37 -7.19
C ILE A 46 -9.48 5.17 -7.33
N LEU A 47 -10.23 5.15 -6.23
CA LEU A 47 -11.68 5.04 -6.27
C LEU A 47 -12.30 6.22 -7.03
N LEU A 48 -11.85 7.44 -6.76
CA LEU A 48 -12.27 8.63 -7.50
C LEU A 48 -11.94 8.52 -8.99
N ALA A 49 -10.73 8.06 -9.33
CA ALA A 49 -10.30 7.87 -10.72
C ALA A 49 -11.17 6.84 -11.45
N VAL A 50 -11.56 5.76 -10.76
CA VAL A 50 -12.48 4.73 -11.30
C VAL A 50 -13.88 5.29 -11.51
N ILE A 51 -14.43 6.04 -10.55
CA ILE A 51 -15.77 6.65 -10.67
C ILE A 51 -15.80 7.65 -11.84
N LEU A 52 -14.77 8.47 -11.98
CA LEU A 52 -14.67 9.47 -13.03
C LEU A 52 -14.18 8.90 -14.37
N GLN A 53 -13.75 7.64 -14.43
CA GLN A 53 -13.08 7.02 -15.60
C GLN A 53 -12.00 7.94 -16.21
N SER A 54 -11.25 8.62 -15.34
CA SER A 54 -10.32 9.67 -15.75
C SER A 54 -8.92 9.10 -16.00
N PRO A 55 -8.45 9.04 -17.25
CA PRO A 55 -7.09 8.61 -17.58
C PRO A 55 -6.03 9.52 -16.94
N ALA A 56 -6.32 10.83 -16.87
CA ALA A 56 -5.40 11.80 -16.30
C ALA A 56 -5.07 11.51 -14.83
N ILE A 57 -6.09 11.19 -14.02
CA ILE A 57 -5.86 10.86 -12.59
C ILE A 57 -5.00 9.59 -12.45
N PHE A 58 -5.27 8.55 -13.24
CA PHE A 58 -4.47 7.32 -13.22
C PHE A 58 -3.01 7.59 -13.62
N LEU A 59 -2.76 8.40 -14.65
CA LEU A 59 -1.41 8.73 -15.09
C LEU A 59 -0.66 9.58 -14.06
N VAL A 60 -1.33 10.54 -13.42
CA VAL A 60 -0.73 11.33 -12.33
C VAL A 60 -0.38 10.45 -11.14
N LEU A 61 -1.31 9.55 -10.73
CA LEU A 61 -1.04 8.60 -9.64
C LEU A 61 0.11 7.65 -9.97
N SER A 62 0.18 7.18 -11.21
CA SER A 62 1.32 6.38 -11.69
C SER A 62 2.63 7.14 -11.54
N GLY A 63 2.68 8.39 -12.00
CA GLY A 63 3.86 9.25 -11.89
C GLY A 63 4.29 9.43 -10.42
N ILE A 64 3.35 9.70 -9.51
CA ILE A 64 3.62 9.82 -8.07
C ILE A 64 4.18 8.52 -7.50
N LEU A 65 3.59 7.37 -7.84
CA LEU A 65 4.03 6.07 -7.33
C LEU A 65 5.43 5.71 -7.84
N TRP A 66 5.72 5.95 -9.12
CA TRP A 66 7.05 5.76 -9.68
C TRP A 66 8.08 6.71 -9.09
N TRP A 67 7.71 7.98 -8.84
CA TRP A 67 8.56 8.92 -8.10
C TRP A 67 8.95 8.36 -6.72
N ASN A 68 7.98 7.81 -5.98
CA ASN A 68 8.23 7.23 -4.67
C ASN A 68 9.15 5.99 -4.72
N VAL A 69 9.09 5.22 -5.81
CA VAL A 69 10.00 4.08 -6.05
C VAL A 69 11.43 4.55 -6.30
N ILE A 70 11.60 5.59 -7.13
CA ILE A 70 12.92 6.07 -7.55
C ILE A 70 13.58 6.88 -6.43
N ILE A 71 12.81 7.71 -5.71
CA ILE A 71 13.32 8.59 -4.66
C ILE A 71 12.63 8.28 -3.32
N PRO A 72 12.96 7.15 -2.66
CA PRO A 72 12.25 6.68 -1.47
C PRO A 72 12.39 7.63 -0.27
N ARG A 73 13.47 8.44 -0.22
CA ARG A 73 13.66 9.47 0.83
C ARG A 73 12.70 10.65 0.69
N ARG A 74 12.11 10.85 -0.50
CA ARG A 74 11.13 11.90 -0.79
C ARG A 74 9.80 11.29 -1.23
N ASN A 75 9.42 10.18 -0.59
CA ASN A 75 8.09 9.61 -0.79
C ASN A 75 7.05 10.65 -0.41
N LEU A 76 6.26 11.09 -1.38
CA LEU A 76 5.29 12.18 -1.21
C LEU A 76 4.29 11.90 -0.07
N PHE A 77 3.81 10.66 0.04
CA PHE A 77 2.86 10.28 1.09
C PHE A 77 3.49 10.32 2.49
N ASP A 78 4.73 9.82 2.61
CA ASP A 78 5.45 9.81 3.89
C ASP A 78 5.85 11.24 4.30
N VAL A 79 6.24 12.09 3.34
CA VAL A 79 6.53 13.51 3.59
C VAL A 79 5.27 14.25 4.06
N VAL A 80 4.13 14.04 3.40
CA VAL A 80 2.86 14.65 3.84
C VAL A 80 2.49 14.16 5.24
N TYR A 81 2.54 12.85 5.49
CA TYR A 81 2.27 12.28 6.80
C TYR A 81 3.20 12.87 7.87
N ASN A 82 4.51 12.86 7.64
CA ASN A 82 5.49 13.33 8.61
C ASN A 82 5.34 14.82 8.92
N ARG A 83 4.95 15.66 7.94
CA ARG A 83 4.73 17.10 8.16
C ARG A 83 3.41 17.42 8.85
N THR A 84 2.37 16.63 8.64
CA THR A 84 1.01 16.95 9.10
C THR A 84 0.58 16.17 10.33
N LEU A 85 0.95 14.91 10.42
CA LEU A 85 0.42 13.98 11.43
C LEU A 85 1.48 13.50 12.42
N ALA A 86 2.75 13.38 12.01
CA ALA A 86 3.83 12.90 12.89
C ALA A 86 4.18 13.85 14.03
N ASN A 87 3.80 15.13 13.94
CA ASN A 87 4.02 16.14 14.98
C ASN A 87 3.00 16.04 16.14
N ARG A 88 2.03 15.12 16.06
CA ARG A 88 1.05 14.93 17.14
C ARG A 88 1.64 14.09 18.27
N PRO A 89 1.26 14.37 19.54
CA PRO A 89 1.70 13.55 20.68
C PRO A 89 1.40 12.07 20.45
N GLY A 90 2.40 11.21 20.60
CA GLY A 90 2.27 9.78 20.41
C GLY A 90 2.32 9.29 18.95
N ALA A 91 2.50 10.17 17.97
CA ALA A 91 2.70 9.77 16.59
C ALA A 91 4.17 9.37 16.33
N VAL A 92 4.37 8.47 15.34
CA VAL A 92 5.71 8.00 14.94
C VAL A 92 5.99 8.48 13.53
N SER A 93 7.17 9.04 13.29
CA SER A 93 7.62 9.39 11.94
C SER A 93 7.90 8.14 11.12
N LEU A 94 7.59 8.23 9.82
CA LEU A 94 7.87 7.15 8.88
C LEU A 94 9.28 7.31 8.29
N ASP A 95 10.06 6.23 8.37
CA ASP A 95 11.35 6.10 7.70
C ASP A 95 11.15 5.89 6.18
N PRO A 96 12.22 6.11 5.37
CA PRO A 96 12.16 5.85 3.94
C PRO A 96 11.66 4.45 3.62
N ALA A 97 10.79 4.34 2.60
CA ALA A 97 10.13 3.09 2.24
C ALA A 97 11.13 1.95 1.98
N PRO A 98 11.03 0.82 2.70
CA PRO A 98 11.91 -0.35 2.48
C PRO A 98 11.60 -1.05 1.14
N PRO A 99 12.51 -1.92 0.66
CA PRO A 99 12.39 -2.54 -0.67
C PRO A 99 11.05 -3.25 -0.95
N PRO A 100 10.44 -4.03 -0.03
CA PRO A 100 9.14 -4.66 -0.30
C PRO A 100 8.03 -3.65 -0.55
N ARG A 101 7.99 -2.56 0.25
CA ARG A 101 7.02 -1.47 0.10
C ARG A 101 7.21 -0.71 -1.23
N ARG A 102 8.47 -0.47 -1.63
CA ARG A 102 8.80 0.15 -2.92
C ARG A 102 8.35 -0.72 -4.08
N PHE A 103 8.57 -2.03 -4.01
CA PHE A 103 8.13 -2.97 -5.03
C PHE A 103 6.59 -2.95 -5.18
N ALA A 104 5.86 -2.95 -4.06
CA ALA A 104 4.41 -2.83 -4.07
C ALA A 104 3.93 -1.52 -4.71
N GLN A 105 4.61 -0.39 -4.42
CA GLN A 105 4.33 0.91 -5.05
C GLN A 105 4.59 0.88 -6.57
N GLY A 106 5.67 0.24 -7.01
CA GLY A 106 5.99 0.07 -8.43
C GLY A 106 4.93 -0.75 -9.15
N MET A 107 4.48 -1.85 -8.55
CA MET A 107 3.36 -2.64 -9.10
C MET A 107 2.09 -1.79 -9.25
N ALA A 108 1.67 -1.11 -8.18
CA ALA A 108 0.48 -0.25 -8.23
C ALA A 108 0.64 0.88 -9.27
N GLY A 109 1.84 1.47 -9.38
CA GLY A 109 2.17 2.49 -10.39
C GLY A 109 2.07 1.94 -11.81
N SER A 110 2.53 0.71 -12.05
CA SER A 110 2.42 0.05 -13.36
C SER A 110 0.97 -0.27 -13.71
N PHE A 111 0.17 -0.74 -12.74
CA PHE A 111 -1.27 -0.92 -12.94
C PHE A 111 -1.97 0.39 -13.29
N ALA A 112 -1.70 1.46 -12.55
CA ALA A 112 -2.28 2.77 -12.80
C ALA A 112 -1.86 3.30 -14.19
N LEU A 113 -0.60 3.11 -14.61
CA LEU A 113 -0.13 3.47 -15.94
C LEU A 113 -0.91 2.71 -17.02
N ALA A 114 -0.99 1.38 -16.89
CA ALA A 114 -1.69 0.55 -17.86
C ALA A 114 -3.18 0.93 -17.97
N ILE A 115 -3.86 1.16 -16.84
CA ILE A 115 -5.25 1.58 -16.83
C ILE A 115 -5.40 2.95 -17.54
N GLY A 116 -4.56 3.93 -17.20
CA GLY A 116 -4.60 5.25 -17.81
C GLY A 116 -4.40 5.18 -19.33
N MET A 117 -3.44 4.38 -19.80
CA MET A 117 -3.20 4.16 -21.22
C MET A 117 -4.36 3.45 -21.93
N LEU A 118 -4.93 2.40 -21.30
CA LEU A 118 -6.09 1.69 -21.88
C LEU A 118 -7.31 2.60 -22.02
N LEU A 119 -7.55 3.47 -21.03
CA LEU A 119 -8.64 4.47 -21.11
C LEU A 119 -8.40 5.48 -22.23
N LEU A 120 -7.15 5.94 -22.43
CA LEU A 120 -6.80 6.82 -23.57
C LEU A 120 -7.00 6.14 -24.91
N LEU A 121 -6.72 4.84 -25.01
CA LEU A 121 -6.92 4.02 -26.20
C LEU A 121 -8.37 3.54 -26.37
N GLN A 122 -9.29 3.98 -25.50
CA GLN A 122 -10.71 3.59 -25.51
C GLN A 122 -10.94 2.06 -25.38
N LEU A 123 -9.99 1.34 -24.77
CA LEU A 123 -10.08 -0.08 -24.47
C LEU A 123 -10.73 -0.32 -23.10
N GLU A 124 -11.98 0.12 -22.98
CA GLU A 124 -12.71 0.18 -21.70
C GLU A 124 -12.81 -1.17 -20.97
N ALA A 125 -13.08 -2.26 -21.72
CA ALA A 125 -13.20 -3.59 -21.13
C ALA A 125 -11.89 -4.05 -20.45
N ALA A 126 -10.73 -3.82 -21.11
CA ALA A 126 -9.43 -4.15 -20.56
C ALA A 126 -9.08 -3.25 -19.37
N ALA A 127 -9.39 -1.96 -19.46
CA ALA A 127 -9.22 -1.01 -18.36
C ALA A 127 -10.03 -1.44 -17.14
N LEU A 128 -11.30 -1.83 -17.33
CA LEU A 128 -12.18 -2.28 -16.25
C LEU A 128 -11.62 -3.50 -15.52
N VAL A 129 -11.12 -4.50 -16.27
CA VAL A 129 -10.49 -5.69 -15.66
C VAL A 129 -9.32 -5.29 -14.75
N LEU A 130 -8.41 -4.42 -15.24
CA LEU A 130 -7.29 -3.96 -14.40
C LEU A 130 -7.73 -3.11 -13.22
N GLN A 131 -8.76 -2.28 -13.37
CA GLN A 131 -9.36 -1.49 -12.29
C GLN A 131 -9.90 -2.42 -11.18
N VAL A 132 -10.63 -3.47 -11.54
CA VAL A 132 -11.15 -4.46 -10.57
C VAL A 132 -10.02 -5.16 -9.84
N LEU A 133 -8.98 -5.60 -10.54
CA LEU A 133 -7.81 -6.24 -9.93
C LEU A 133 -7.07 -5.29 -8.97
N LEU A 134 -6.89 -4.03 -9.37
CA LEU A 134 -6.24 -3.02 -8.52
C LEU A 134 -7.08 -2.71 -7.28
N LEU A 135 -8.39 -2.55 -7.42
CA LEU A 135 -9.31 -2.33 -6.30
C LEU A 135 -9.35 -3.53 -5.35
N ALA A 136 -9.36 -4.76 -5.89
CA ALA A 136 -9.31 -5.97 -5.07
C ALA A 136 -8.00 -6.05 -4.26
N ALA A 137 -6.86 -5.74 -4.89
CA ALA A 137 -5.57 -5.69 -4.20
C ALA A 137 -5.54 -4.62 -3.10
N LEU A 138 -6.12 -3.44 -3.35
CA LEU A 138 -6.26 -2.38 -2.36
C LEU A 138 -7.21 -2.75 -1.22
N ALA A 139 -8.33 -3.40 -1.53
CA ALA A 139 -9.25 -3.90 -0.52
C ALA A 139 -8.58 -4.95 0.38
N ALA A 140 -7.84 -5.89 -0.20
CA ALA A 140 -7.04 -6.86 0.56
C ALA A 140 -6.00 -6.17 1.45
N LEU A 141 -5.37 -5.09 0.98
CA LEU A 141 -4.40 -4.32 1.74
C LEU A 141 -5.05 -3.57 2.91
N ILE A 142 -6.15 -2.85 2.66
CA ILE A 142 -6.77 -1.94 3.64
C ILE A 142 -7.58 -2.73 4.68
N PHE A 143 -8.37 -3.69 4.23
CA PHE A 143 -9.27 -4.46 5.09
C PHE A 143 -8.66 -5.78 5.55
N GLY A 144 -7.96 -6.47 4.64
CA GLY A 144 -7.30 -7.75 4.92
C GLY A 144 -5.94 -7.62 5.58
N ARG A 145 -5.37 -6.40 5.67
CA ARG A 145 -4.00 -6.16 6.15
C ARG A 145 -2.96 -7.01 5.41
N PHE A 146 -3.24 -7.29 4.14
CA PHE A 146 -2.41 -8.12 3.28
C PHE A 146 -1.92 -7.32 2.08
N CYS A 147 -0.60 -7.12 1.99
CA CYS A 147 0.01 -6.44 0.87
C CYS A 147 0.50 -7.44 -0.17
N LEU A 148 -0.28 -7.63 -1.24
CA LEU A 148 0.07 -8.55 -2.33
C LEU A 148 1.45 -8.25 -2.93
N GLY A 149 1.77 -6.97 -3.15
CA GLY A 149 3.06 -6.57 -3.73
C GLY A 149 4.24 -6.93 -2.82
N SER A 150 4.15 -6.66 -1.51
CA SER A 150 5.20 -7.03 -0.55
C SER A 150 5.31 -8.55 -0.41
N PHE A 151 4.21 -9.27 -0.45
CA PHE A 151 4.19 -10.73 -0.45
C PHE A 151 4.93 -11.30 -1.67
N LEU A 152 4.61 -10.82 -2.87
CA LEU A 152 5.29 -11.22 -4.10
C LEU A 152 6.78 -10.88 -4.08
N TYR A 153 7.16 -9.74 -3.52
CA TYR A 153 8.57 -9.39 -3.35
C TYR A 153 9.33 -10.45 -2.55
N HIS A 154 8.77 -10.90 -1.42
CA HIS A 154 9.41 -11.94 -0.60
C HIS A 154 9.46 -13.29 -1.31
N LEU A 155 8.42 -13.66 -2.05
CA LEU A 155 8.42 -14.87 -2.89
C LEU A 155 9.52 -14.84 -3.95
N LEU A 156 9.63 -13.73 -4.70
CA LEU A 156 10.66 -13.55 -5.74
C LEU A 156 12.09 -13.55 -5.18
N ARG A 157 12.25 -13.21 -3.89
CA ARG A 157 13.53 -13.28 -3.17
C ARG A 157 13.82 -14.66 -2.57
N GLY A 158 13.01 -15.67 -2.87
CA GLY A 158 13.17 -17.03 -2.33
C GLY A 158 12.86 -17.16 -0.83
N ARG A 159 12.16 -16.18 -0.24
CA ARG A 159 11.77 -16.16 1.18
C ARG A 159 10.32 -16.62 1.35
N SER A 160 9.98 -17.78 0.79
CA SER A 160 8.61 -18.32 0.83
C SER A 160 8.12 -18.54 2.26
N ASP A 161 8.95 -19.09 3.14
CA ASP A 161 8.58 -19.37 4.52
C ASP A 161 8.25 -18.09 5.30
N PHE A 162 9.04 -17.03 5.07
CA PHE A 162 8.77 -15.72 5.64
C PHE A 162 7.48 -15.12 5.07
N ALA A 163 7.28 -15.17 3.75
CA ALA A 163 6.09 -14.65 3.09
C ALA A 163 4.82 -15.34 3.62
N ILE A 164 4.85 -16.67 3.73
CA ILE A 164 3.73 -17.46 4.26
C ILE A 164 3.55 -17.23 5.77
N GLY A 165 4.64 -17.07 6.52
CA GLY A 165 4.62 -16.81 7.96
C GLY A 165 4.04 -15.44 8.34
N THR A 166 4.10 -14.46 7.44
CA THR A 166 3.57 -13.10 7.65
C THR A 166 2.14 -12.90 7.13
N LEU A 167 1.44 -13.97 6.77
CA LEU A 167 0.03 -13.87 6.37
C LEU A 167 -0.83 -13.42 7.56
N PRO A 168 -1.81 -12.51 7.36
CA PRO A 168 -2.58 -11.91 8.44
C PRO A 168 -3.48 -12.89 9.21
N TRP A 169 -3.74 -14.07 8.64
CA TRP A 169 -4.54 -15.14 9.25
C TRP A 169 -3.70 -16.27 9.88
N LYS A 170 -2.37 -16.19 9.78
CA LYS A 170 -1.47 -17.06 10.53
C LYS A 170 -1.15 -16.42 11.87
N SER A 171 -1.65 -16.99 12.93
CA SER A 171 -1.27 -16.76 14.32
C SER A 171 -0.29 -17.82 14.77
#